data_8913ac9f5e140cd2db668272eabd6444
#
_entry.id   8913ac9f5e140cd2db668272eabd6444
#
_cell.length_a   1.000
_cell.length_b   1.000
_cell.length_c   1.000
_cell.angle_alpha   90.00
_cell.angle_beta   90.00
_cell.angle_gamma   90.00
#
_symmetry.space_group_name_H-M   'P 1'
#
loop_
_entity.id
_entity.type
_entity.pdbx_description
1 polymer ?
#
loop_
_entity_poly.entity_id
_entity_poly.type
_entity_poly.pdbx_seq_one_letter_code
_entity_poly.pdbx_strand_id
1 'polypeptide(L)'
;MTRRADFPLLARNPELHYLDSAATSQKPQAVLDAITDFYSTANANPHRGAYALSVEATDRYDGARRRIAKFLGLADSNSLIFTRGTTESLNLVASSWGRANIGSGDEI
;
A
#
# COMPACT_ATOMS: atom_id res chain seq x y z
N MET A 1 -4.10 17.51 9.07
CA MET A 1 -3.00 17.16 10.00
C MET A 1 -3.47 16.00 10.85
N THR A 2 -2.80 14.85 10.79
CA THR A 2 -3.19 13.65 11.53
C THR A 2 -2.89 13.86 13.01
N ARG A 3 -3.87 13.60 13.87
CA ARG A 3 -3.73 13.79 15.31
C ARG A 3 -3.45 12.45 15.99
N ARG A 4 -2.79 12.46 17.16
CA ARG A 4 -2.59 11.26 17.98
C ARG A 4 -3.90 10.49 18.22
N ALA A 5 -5.01 11.22 18.42
CA ALA A 5 -6.33 10.63 18.61
C ALA A 5 -6.86 9.84 17.42
N ASP A 6 -6.34 10.07 16.21
CA ASP A 6 -6.74 9.32 15.01
C ASP A 6 -6.19 7.88 15.02
N PHE A 7 -5.23 7.58 15.91
CA PHE A 7 -4.61 6.26 16.07
C PHE A 7 -5.12 5.57 17.33
N PRO A 8 -5.97 4.55 17.22
CA PRO A 8 -6.60 3.91 18.38
C PRO A 8 -5.63 3.39 19.42
N LEU A 9 -4.51 2.79 18.99
CA LEU A 9 -3.48 2.30 19.90
C LEU A 9 -2.88 3.43 20.73
N LEU A 10 -2.57 4.56 20.09
CA LEU A 10 -1.97 5.71 20.76
C LEU A 10 -2.99 6.45 21.63
N ALA A 11 -4.26 6.49 21.20
CA ALA A 11 -5.33 7.09 21.99
C ALA A 11 -5.60 6.33 23.29
N ARG A 12 -5.49 4.98 23.27
CA ARG A 12 -5.65 4.12 24.45
C ARG A 12 -4.45 4.14 25.40
N ASN A 13 -3.30 4.61 24.93
CA ASN A 13 -2.05 4.63 25.69
C ASN A 13 -1.46 6.05 25.68
N PRO A 14 -2.03 7.01 26.42
CA PRO A 14 -1.66 8.43 26.34
C PRO A 14 -0.19 8.70 26.68
N GLU A 15 0.40 7.91 27.56
CA GLU A 15 1.80 8.04 27.99
C GLU A 15 2.81 7.35 27.05
N LEU A 16 2.32 6.57 26.05
CA LEU A 16 3.19 5.86 25.13
C LEU A 16 3.85 6.82 24.14
N HIS A 17 5.16 6.91 24.15
CA HIS A 17 5.97 7.55 23.11
C HIS A 17 6.41 6.49 22.09
N TYR A 18 5.63 6.29 21.03
CA TYR A 18 5.92 5.29 20.00
C TYR A 18 6.95 5.83 19.01
N LEU A 19 8.18 5.29 19.03
CA LEU A 19 9.31 5.75 18.22
C LEU A 19 9.80 4.70 17.21
N ASP A 20 9.07 3.60 17.05
CA ASP A 20 9.48 2.46 16.19
C ASP A 20 8.67 2.38 14.88
N SER A 21 8.32 3.53 14.30
CA SER A 21 7.57 3.57 13.04
C SER A 21 8.36 3.04 11.83
N ALA A 22 9.69 2.97 11.94
CA ALA A 22 10.54 2.38 10.90
C ALA A 22 10.30 0.87 10.77
N ALA A 23 10.09 0.17 11.88
CA ALA A 23 9.76 -1.25 11.88
C ALA A 23 8.26 -1.49 11.60
N THR A 24 7.38 -0.74 12.27
CA THR A 24 5.92 -0.87 12.13
C THR A 24 5.23 0.47 12.37
N SER A 25 4.56 1.00 11.35
CA SER A 25 3.72 2.19 11.50
C SER A 25 2.39 1.84 12.16
N GLN A 26 1.95 2.66 13.11
CA GLN A 26 0.61 2.56 13.68
C GLN A 26 -0.45 2.90 12.63
N LYS A 27 -1.60 2.24 12.71
CA LYS A 27 -2.68 2.41 11.74
C LYS A 27 -3.71 3.41 12.28
N PRO A 28 -4.04 4.47 11.53
CA PRO A 28 -5.15 5.34 11.90
C PRO A 28 -6.48 4.59 11.78
N GLN A 29 -7.48 5.05 12.54
CA GLN A 29 -8.82 4.43 12.54
C GLN A 29 -9.41 4.32 11.14
N ALA A 30 -9.26 5.36 10.31
CA ALA A 30 -9.74 5.34 8.93
C ALA A 30 -9.18 4.19 8.07
N VAL A 31 -7.94 3.75 8.33
CA VAL A 31 -7.34 2.59 7.63
C VAL A 31 -7.96 1.28 8.14
N LEU A 32 -8.15 1.16 9.47
CA LEU A 32 -8.78 -0.01 10.07
C LEU A 32 -10.22 -0.17 9.58
N ASP A 33 -10.97 0.93 9.53
CA ASP A 33 -12.36 0.95 9.04
C ASP A 33 -12.42 0.57 7.56
N ALA A 34 -11.52 1.10 6.72
CA ALA A 34 -11.49 0.78 5.29
C ALA A 34 -11.18 -0.70 5.03
N ILE A 35 -10.27 -1.31 5.82
CA ILE A 35 -9.97 -2.73 5.73
C ILE A 35 -11.19 -3.56 6.15
N THR A 36 -11.82 -3.20 7.27
CA THR A 36 -13.01 -3.89 7.78
C THR A 36 -14.17 -3.77 6.80
N ASP A 37 -14.41 -2.57 6.26
CA ASP A 37 -15.45 -2.34 5.25
C ASP A 37 -15.22 -3.19 4.01
N PHE A 38 -14.00 -3.20 3.47
CA PHE A 38 -13.70 -4.00 2.28
C PHE A 38 -13.99 -5.49 2.51
N TYR A 39 -13.48 -6.07 3.60
CA TYR A 39 -13.69 -7.49 3.87
C TYR A 39 -15.15 -7.82 4.19
N SER A 40 -15.90 -6.89 4.74
CA SER A 40 -17.32 -7.11 5.11
C SER A 40 -18.28 -6.91 3.93
N THR A 41 -17.93 -6.10 2.93
CA THR A 41 -18.89 -5.64 1.91
C THR A 41 -18.47 -5.96 0.48
N ALA A 42 -17.17 -6.03 0.16
CA ALA A 42 -16.69 -6.09 -1.22
C ALA A 42 -15.55 -7.10 -1.44
N ASN A 43 -15.35 -8.04 -0.51
CA ASN A 43 -14.26 -9.01 -0.62
C ASN A 43 -14.50 -9.99 -1.76
N ALA A 44 -13.90 -9.72 -2.91
CA ALA A 44 -13.91 -10.57 -4.09
C ALA A 44 -12.58 -10.48 -4.84
N ASN A 45 -12.37 -11.40 -5.80
CA ASN A 45 -11.17 -11.42 -6.62
C ASN A 45 -11.23 -10.30 -7.67
N PRO A 46 -10.38 -9.27 -7.59
CA PRO A 46 -10.34 -8.21 -8.59
C PRO A 46 -9.88 -8.76 -9.96
N HIS A 47 -10.34 -8.14 -11.05
CA HIS A 47 -9.97 -8.41 -12.44
C HIS A 47 -10.36 -9.81 -12.99
N ARG A 48 -11.04 -10.66 -12.23
CA ARG A 48 -11.32 -12.05 -12.64
C ARG A 48 -12.78 -12.48 -12.67
N GLY A 49 -13.70 -11.60 -12.32
CA GLY A 49 -15.11 -11.95 -12.27
C GLY A 49 -16.00 -10.93 -12.98
N ALA A 50 -17.07 -11.43 -13.60
CA ALA A 50 -18.09 -10.59 -14.21
C ALA A 50 -19.30 -10.33 -13.27
N TYR A 51 -19.22 -10.73 -12.00
CA TYR A 51 -20.26 -10.50 -11.01
C TYR A 51 -20.02 -9.22 -10.21
N ALA A 52 -21.08 -8.64 -9.65
CA ALA A 52 -21.07 -7.31 -9.05
C ALA A 52 -19.96 -7.08 -8.01
N LEU A 53 -19.73 -8.04 -7.09
CA LEU A 53 -18.67 -7.91 -6.07
C LEU A 53 -17.26 -7.87 -6.68
N SER A 54 -17.00 -8.62 -7.75
CA SER A 54 -15.70 -8.59 -8.42
C SER A 54 -15.47 -7.27 -9.15
N VAL A 55 -16.52 -6.70 -9.74
CA VAL A 55 -16.44 -5.35 -10.34
C VAL A 55 -16.15 -4.32 -9.26
N GLU A 56 -16.89 -4.34 -8.16
CA GLU A 56 -16.65 -3.42 -7.03
C GLU A 56 -15.24 -3.55 -6.44
N ALA A 57 -14.75 -4.78 -6.22
CA ALA A 57 -13.39 -5.02 -5.74
C ALA A 57 -12.34 -4.47 -6.72
N THR A 58 -12.56 -4.63 -8.03
CA THR A 58 -11.70 -4.07 -9.08
C THR A 58 -11.69 -2.55 -9.04
N ASP A 59 -12.86 -1.93 -8.96
CA ASP A 59 -12.99 -0.46 -8.92
C ASP A 59 -12.29 0.13 -7.69
N ARG A 60 -12.44 -0.51 -6.52
CA ARG A 60 -11.76 -0.10 -5.28
C ARG A 60 -10.24 -0.23 -5.41
N TYR A 61 -9.74 -1.34 -5.95
CA TYR A 61 -8.31 -1.59 -6.16
C TYR A 61 -7.69 -0.58 -7.14
N ASP A 62 -8.29 -0.40 -8.30
CA ASP A 62 -7.82 0.53 -9.32
C ASP A 62 -7.96 2.00 -8.86
N GLY A 63 -9.02 2.30 -8.11
CA GLY A 63 -9.21 3.59 -7.46
C GLY A 63 -8.10 3.93 -6.47
N ALA A 64 -7.67 2.96 -5.66
CA ALA A 64 -6.54 3.13 -4.74
C ALA A 64 -5.24 3.36 -5.52
N ARG A 65 -4.97 2.56 -6.56
CA ARG A 65 -3.80 2.71 -7.43
C ARG A 65 -3.74 4.11 -8.05
N ARG A 66 -4.83 4.59 -8.63
CA ARG A 66 -4.88 5.94 -9.23
C ARG A 66 -4.65 7.05 -8.22
N ARG A 67 -5.19 6.93 -6.99
CA ARG A 67 -4.98 7.93 -5.92
C ARG A 67 -3.53 8.00 -5.49
N ILE A 68 -2.87 6.86 -5.31
CA ILE A 68 -1.47 6.79 -4.91
C ILE A 68 -0.57 7.30 -6.05
N ALA A 69 -0.82 6.90 -7.30
CA ALA A 69 -0.09 7.40 -8.45
C ALA A 69 -0.18 8.92 -8.56
N LYS A 70 -1.38 9.48 -8.40
CA LYS A 70 -1.59 10.94 -8.36
C LYS A 70 -0.82 11.61 -7.22
N PHE A 71 -0.83 11.03 -6.01
CA PHE A 71 -0.09 11.55 -4.86
C PHE A 71 1.41 11.59 -5.12
N LEU A 72 1.95 10.58 -5.82
CA LEU A 72 3.36 10.47 -6.20
C LEU A 72 3.72 11.29 -7.46
N GLY A 73 2.75 11.93 -8.11
CA GLY A 73 2.99 12.69 -9.34
C GLY A 73 3.24 11.83 -10.58
N LEU A 74 2.83 10.55 -10.56
CA LEU A 74 2.97 9.66 -11.70
C LEU A 74 1.90 9.96 -12.76
N ALA A 75 2.33 10.06 -14.03
CA ALA A 75 1.43 10.27 -15.15
C ALA A 75 0.58 9.02 -15.47
N ASP A 76 1.17 7.82 -15.30
CA ASP A 76 0.52 6.54 -15.51
C ASP A 76 0.48 5.73 -14.21
N SER A 77 -0.73 5.36 -13.78
CA SER A 77 -0.92 4.53 -12.59
C SER A 77 -0.39 3.09 -12.76
N ASN A 78 -0.18 2.62 -13.98
CA ASN A 78 0.41 1.31 -14.25
C ASN A 78 1.91 1.27 -13.93
N SER A 79 2.57 2.43 -13.81
CA SER A 79 3.94 2.52 -13.32
C SER A 79 4.08 2.21 -11.83
N LEU A 80 2.96 2.12 -11.09
CA LEU A 80 2.95 1.80 -9.67
C LEU A 80 2.80 0.29 -9.46
N ILE A 81 3.77 -0.32 -8.79
CA ILE A 81 3.75 -1.73 -8.41
C ILE A 81 3.53 -1.83 -6.90
N PHE A 82 2.49 -2.54 -6.48
CA PHE A 82 2.28 -2.87 -5.07
C PHE A 82 3.10 -4.10 -4.68
N THR A 83 3.82 -3.99 -3.57
CA THR A 83 4.62 -5.07 -2.98
C THR A 83 4.23 -5.25 -1.50
N ARG A 84 4.67 -6.36 -0.91
CA ARG A 84 4.43 -6.64 0.52
C ARG A 84 5.30 -5.81 1.46
N GLY A 85 6.32 -5.15 0.93
CA GLY A 85 7.22 -4.29 1.70
C GLY A 85 8.52 -3.99 0.98
N THR A 86 9.39 -3.20 1.61
CA THR A 86 10.65 -2.73 1.05
C THR A 86 11.57 -3.87 0.59
N THR A 87 11.65 -4.95 1.36
CA THR A 87 12.47 -6.12 1.01
C THR A 87 12.06 -6.70 -0.35
N GLU A 88 10.76 -6.88 -0.59
CA GLU A 88 10.27 -7.37 -1.88
C GLU A 88 10.54 -6.36 -3.00
N SER A 89 10.33 -5.06 -2.74
CA SER A 89 10.58 -4.02 -3.73
C SER A 89 12.05 -3.98 -4.18
N LEU A 90 12.99 -4.01 -3.24
CA LEU A 90 14.42 -4.01 -3.56
C LEU A 90 14.85 -5.27 -4.31
N ASN A 91 14.37 -6.45 -3.88
CA ASN A 91 14.67 -7.71 -4.59
C ASN A 91 14.04 -7.75 -5.98
N LEU A 92 12.84 -7.17 -6.16
CA LEU A 92 12.21 -7.06 -7.48
C LEU A 92 13.05 -6.20 -8.42
N VAL A 93 13.50 -5.02 -7.97
CA VAL A 93 14.37 -4.15 -8.75
C VAL A 93 15.68 -4.85 -9.09
N ALA A 94 16.34 -5.45 -8.12
CA ALA A 94 17.62 -6.14 -8.32
C ALA A 94 17.50 -7.31 -9.30
N SER A 95 16.45 -8.13 -9.16
CA SER A 95 16.26 -9.35 -9.98
C SER A 95 15.70 -9.08 -11.39
N SER A 96 15.04 -7.96 -11.60
CA SER A 96 14.49 -7.57 -12.91
C SER A 96 15.35 -6.52 -13.60
N TRP A 97 15.20 -5.27 -13.22
CA TRP A 97 15.90 -4.14 -13.84
C TRP A 97 17.42 -4.24 -13.67
N GLY A 98 17.90 -4.60 -12.48
CA GLY A 98 19.33 -4.71 -12.19
C GLY A 98 20.01 -5.72 -13.11
N ARG A 99 19.45 -6.93 -13.21
CA ARG A 99 20.04 -7.97 -14.10
C ARG A 99 20.04 -7.59 -15.58
N ALA A 100 19.11 -6.78 -16.00
CA ALA A 100 18.98 -6.35 -17.40
C ALA A 100 19.86 -5.15 -17.75
N ASN A 101 20.24 -4.34 -16.76
CA ASN A 101 20.85 -3.01 -17.01
C ASN A 101 22.21 -2.81 -16.33
N ILE A 102 22.60 -3.66 -15.38
CA ILE A 102 23.85 -3.53 -14.63
C ILE A 102 24.84 -4.61 -15.08
N GLY A 103 26.05 -4.19 -15.43
CA GLY A 103 27.12 -5.03 -15.92
C GLY A 103 28.44 -4.86 -15.16
N SER A 104 29.50 -5.48 -15.67
CA SER A 104 30.84 -5.36 -15.09
C SER A 104 31.35 -3.93 -15.17
N GLY A 105 31.71 -3.34 -14.05
CA GLY A 105 32.21 -1.97 -13.94
C GLY A 105 31.19 -0.93 -13.51
N ASP A 106 29.90 -1.31 -13.40
CA ASP A 106 28.87 -0.45 -12.84
C ASP A 106 28.95 -0.44 -11.31
N GLU A 107 28.63 0.70 -10.71
CA GLU A 107 28.53 0.88 -9.25
C GLU A 107 27.06 0.94 -8.83
N ILE A 108 26.73 0.42 -7.64
CA ILE A 108 25.37 0.41 -7.06
C ILE A 108 25.40 1.10 -5.69
#